data_5138150388069eaf7be0970fe5d85e51
#
_entry.id   5138150388069eaf7be0970fe5d85e51
#
_cell.length_a   1.000
_cell.length_b   1.000
_cell.length_c   1.000
_cell.angle_alpha   90.00
_cell.angle_beta   90.00
_cell.angle_gamma   90.00
#
_symmetry.space_group_name_H-M   'P 1'
#
loop_
_entity.id
_entity.type
_entity.pdbx_description
1 polymer ?
#
loop_
_entity_poly.entity_id
_entity_poly.type
_entity_poly.pdbx_seq_one_letter_code
_entity_poly.pdbx_strand_id
1 'polypeptide(L)'
;RAPIEKGELIIARGARVTPQNALAIEACEKILESESTGKSHYPIVGNTIVVLMLFFLLFLYFLIYRRQAILENKRKLSFVLSLLTAVTIASYTLMHRVVYGPMLMPITLIPVIVVTFFDSRTAFFLSMVQVLLCSLIEEGAAQGNFIIMHTVACIVAIDTLQELTKRSQLIRTAICVFLSYSIMYAALTIIEEGNITAIDPHTFACFAINAVMLSFAYV
;
A
#
# COMPACT_ATOMS: atom_id res chain seq x y z
N ARG A 1 20.65 -30.98 -25.44
CA ARG A 1 20.35 -30.84 -24.00
C ARG A 1 19.03 -31.50 -23.74
N ALA A 2 18.96 -32.44 -22.77
CA ALA A 2 17.71 -33.10 -22.43
C ALA A 2 16.71 -32.07 -21.88
N PRO A 3 15.44 -32.13 -22.24
CA PRO A 3 14.40 -31.30 -21.64
C PRO A 3 14.28 -31.65 -20.16
N ILE A 4 14.17 -30.63 -19.32
CA ILE A 4 13.94 -30.79 -17.87
C ILE A 4 12.49 -31.22 -17.68
N GLU A 5 12.27 -32.35 -17.01
CA GLU A 5 10.93 -32.86 -16.75
C GLU A 5 10.28 -32.18 -15.55
N LYS A 6 8.94 -32.12 -15.56
CA LYS A 6 8.17 -31.50 -14.47
C LYS A 6 8.36 -32.29 -13.16
N GLY A 7 8.93 -31.62 -12.15
CA GLY A 7 9.27 -32.25 -10.86
C GLY A 7 10.74 -32.69 -10.73
N GLU A 8 11.56 -32.49 -11.75
CA GLU A 8 12.98 -32.77 -11.70
C GLU A 8 13.71 -31.75 -10.79
N LEU A 9 14.56 -32.24 -9.91
CA LEU A 9 15.34 -31.40 -8.99
C LEU A 9 16.49 -30.68 -9.73
N ILE A 10 16.36 -29.39 -9.96
CA ILE A 10 17.37 -28.58 -10.66
C ILE A 10 18.59 -28.34 -9.76
N ILE A 11 18.37 -28.10 -8.46
CA ILE A 11 19.43 -27.84 -7.49
C ILE A 11 19.03 -28.31 -6.09
N ALA A 12 19.91 -28.99 -5.37
CA ALA A 12 19.69 -29.39 -4.00
C ALA A 12 19.94 -28.20 -3.03
N ARG A 13 19.21 -28.18 -1.92
CA ARG A 13 19.38 -27.14 -0.88
C ARG A 13 20.80 -27.14 -0.33
N GLY A 14 21.51 -26.01 -0.43
CA GLY A 14 22.89 -25.85 -0.01
C GLY A 14 23.96 -26.23 -1.07
N ALA A 15 23.56 -26.66 -2.27
CA ALA A 15 24.50 -26.91 -3.37
C ALA A 15 24.93 -25.59 -4.03
N ARG A 16 26.14 -25.53 -4.56
CA ARG A 16 26.63 -24.36 -5.32
C ARG A 16 25.86 -24.22 -6.64
N VAL A 17 25.41 -23.02 -6.91
CA VAL A 17 24.78 -22.68 -8.19
C VAL A 17 25.86 -22.69 -9.28
N THR A 18 25.75 -23.61 -10.20
CA THR A 18 26.60 -23.65 -11.40
C THR A 18 25.99 -22.77 -12.49
N PRO A 19 26.77 -22.23 -13.48
CA PRO A 19 26.21 -21.46 -14.57
C PRO A 19 25.11 -22.20 -15.36
N GLN A 20 25.17 -23.54 -15.39
CA GLN A 20 24.15 -24.36 -16.06
C GLN A 20 22.83 -24.39 -15.26
N ASN A 21 22.93 -24.50 -13.92
CA ASN A 21 21.74 -24.46 -13.04
C ASN A 21 21.11 -23.07 -13.02
N ALA A 22 21.93 -22.00 -13.08
CA ALA A 22 21.42 -20.63 -13.19
C ALA A 22 20.61 -20.41 -14.47
N LEU A 23 21.11 -20.88 -15.61
CA LEU A 23 20.36 -20.83 -16.88
C LEU A 23 19.09 -21.68 -16.86
N ALA A 24 19.10 -22.82 -16.15
CA ALA A 24 17.93 -23.67 -16.01
C ALA A 24 16.85 -22.99 -15.12
N ILE A 25 17.24 -22.34 -14.03
CA ILE A 25 16.35 -21.58 -13.16
C ILE A 25 15.75 -20.40 -13.93
N GLU A 26 16.56 -19.60 -14.63
CA GLU A 26 16.08 -18.48 -15.46
C GLU A 26 15.12 -18.92 -16.56
N ALA A 27 15.38 -20.08 -17.19
CA ALA A 27 14.47 -20.64 -18.18
C ALA A 27 13.14 -21.10 -17.56
N CYS A 28 13.18 -21.71 -16.34
CA CYS A 28 11.98 -22.08 -15.61
C CYS A 28 11.17 -20.85 -15.15
N GLU A 29 11.82 -19.80 -14.66
CA GLU A 29 11.17 -18.54 -14.31
C GLU A 29 10.46 -17.96 -15.54
N LYS A 30 11.13 -17.84 -16.68
CA LYS A 30 10.51 -17.35 -17.93
C LYS A 30 9.32 -18.19 -18.40
N ILE A 31 9.38 -19.52 -18.23
CA ILE A 31 8.26 -20.40 -18.57
C ILE A 31 7.10 -20.19 -17.58
N LEU A 32 7.38 -20.11 -16.28
CA LEU A 32 6.38 -19.83 -15.24
C LEU A 32 5.74 -18.45 -15.44
N GLU A 33 6.54 -17.43 -15.75
CA GLU A 33 6.03 -16.10 -16.11
C GLU A 33 5.18 -16.14 -17.39
N SER A 34 5.60 -16.85 -18.42
CA SER A 34 4.82 -16.98 -19.66
C SER A 34 3.54 -17.80 -19.49
N GLU A 35 3.54 -18.82 -18.64
CA GLU A 35 2.34 -19.57 -18.28
C GLU A 35 1.39 -18.74 -17.41
N SER A 36 1.92 -17.92 -16.49
CA SER A 36 1.12 -17.02 -15.66
C SER A 36 0.57 -15.82 -16.44
N THR A 37 1.35 -15.28 -17.38
CA THR A 37 0.94 -14.13 -18.20
C THR A 37 0.09 -14.56 -19.41
N GLY A 38 0.19 -15.81 -19.79
CA GLY A 38 -0.27 -16.27 -21.12
C GLY A 38 -1.73 -16.59 -21.30
N LYS A 39 -2.60 -16.69 -20.30
CA LYS A 39 -4.03 -17.06 -20.54
C LYS A 39 -5.01 -16.95 -19.36
N SER A 40 -4.67 -16.38 -18.24
CA SER A 40 -5.65 -16.33 -17.15
C SER A 40 -6.21 -14.92 -16.98
N HIS A 41 -7.44 -14.70 -17.40
CA HIS A 41 -8.24 -13.53 -17.01
C HIS A 41 -8.67 -13.62 -15.52
N TYR A 42 -8.38 -14.75 -14.85
CA TYR A 42 -8.78 -14.97 -13.45
C TYR A 42 -8.21 -13.94 -12.46
N PRO A 43 -6.95 -13.51 -12.52
CA PRO A 43 -6.45 -12.45 -11.61
C PRO A 43 -7.20 -11.14 -11.81
N ILE A 44 -7.48 -10.75 -13.06
CA ILE A 44 -8.25 -9.53 -13.38
C ILE A 44 -9.67 -9.63 -12.81
N VAL A 45 -10.32 -10.77 -13.00
CA VAL A 45 -11.66 -11.02 -12.45
C VAL A 45 -11.62 -11.00 -10.93
N GLY A 46 -10.63 -11.66 -10.31
CA GLY A 46 -10.43 -11.68 -8.87
C GLY A 46 -10.26 -10.26 -8.30
N ASN A 47 -9.33 -9.48 -8.86
CA ASN A 47 -9.12 -8.09 -8.44
C ASN A 47 -10.37 -7.24 -8.63
N THR A 48 -11.10 -7.42 -9.72
CA THR A 48 -12.35 -6.68 -9.97
C THR A 48 -13.39 -7.00 -8.89
N ILE A 49 -13.53 -8.27 -8.52
CA ILE A 49 -14.47 -8.69 -7.44
C ILE A 49 -14.07 -8.04 -6.10
N VAL A 50 -12.78 -8.02 -5.76
CA VAL A 50 -12.28 -7.41 -4.53
C VAL A 50 -12.58 -5.90 -4.52
N VAL A 51 -12.29 -5.19 -5.61
CA VAL A 51 -12.59 -3.75 -5.74
C VAL A 51 -14.09 -3.49 -5.58
N LEU A 52 -14.95 -4.24 -6.26
CA LEU A 52 -16.40 -4.10 -6.14
C LEU A 52 -16.86 -4.36 -4.69
N MET A 53 -16.30 -5.37 -4.02
CA MET A 53 -16.62 -5.66 -2.62
C MET A 53 -16.19 -4.54 -1.67
N LEU A 54 -15.03 -3.93 -1.88
CA LEU A 54 -14.57 -2.78 -1.09
C LEU A 54 -15.49 -1.57 -1.28
N PHE A 55 -15.93 -1.27 -2.50
CA PHE A 55 -16.91 -0.20 -2.75
C PHE A 55 -18.29 -0.53 -2.16
N PHE A 56 -18.70 -1.79 -2.19
CA PHE A 56 -19.93 -2.23 -1.55
C PHE A 56 -19.87 -2.09 -0.02
N LEU A 57 -18.75 -2.44 0.61
CA LEU A 57 -18.51 -2.21 2.04
C LEU A 57 -18.52 -0.73 2.38
N LEU A 58 -17.95 0.11 1.54
CA LEU A 58 -18.00 1.57 1.68
C LEU A 58 -19.44 2.09 1.65
N PHE A 59 -20.23 1.62 0.71
CA PHE A 59 -21.66 1.97 0.60
C PHE A 59 -22.45 1.51 1.84
N LEU A 60 -22.23 0.24 2.29
CA LEU A 60 -22.86 -0.28 3.50
C LEU A 60 -22.46 0.52 4.75
N TYR A 61 -21.20 0.93 4.86
CA TYR A 61 -20.75 1.77 5.97
C TYR A 61 -21.54 3.07 6.03
N PHE A 62 -21.68 3.78 4.94
CA PHE A 62 -22.44 5.02 4.92
C PHE A 62 -23.93 4.81 5.21
N LEU A 63 -24.50 3.69 4.77
CA LEU A 63 -25.91 3.34 5.02
C LEU A 63 -26.17 2.98 6.49
N ILE A 64 -25.35 2.08 7.07
CA ILE A 64 -25.54 1.55 8.43
C ILE A 64 -25.29 2.62 9.49
N TYR A 65 -24.22 3.38 9.34
CA TYR A 65 -23.87 4.42 10.32
C TYR A 65 -24.62 5.73 10.12
N ARG A 66 -25.73 5.69 9.36
CA ARG A 66 -26.56 6.87 9.08
C ARG A 66 -25.77 8.10 8.65
N ARG A 67 -24.72 7.91 7.88
CA ARG A 67 -23.99 9.00 7.22
C ARG A 67 -24.77 9.46 5.97
N GLN A 68 -26.10 9.45 6.06
CA GLN A 68 -27.02 9.94 5.02
C GLN A 68 -26.64 11.33 4.54
N ALA A 69 -26.17 12.19 5.45
CA ALA A 69 -25.66 13.51 5.09
C ALA A 69 -24.50 13.50 4.08
N ILE A 70 -23.77 12.38 3.95
CA ILE A 70 -22.74 12.20 2.91
C ILE A 70 -23.36 11.64 1.64
N LEU A 71 -24.24 10.64 1.74
CA LEU A 71 -24.91 10.02 0.60
C LEU A 71 -25.88 10.98 -0.10
N GLU A 72 -26.66 11.75 0.67
CA GLU A 72 -27.62 12.72 0.14
C GLU A 72 -26.94 13.95 -0.47
N ASN A 73 -25.76 14.31 0.02
CA ASN A 73 -24.99 15.43 -0.50
C ASN A 73 -24.04 14.96 -1.60
N LYS A 74 -24.48 15.09 -2.85
CA LYS A 74 -23.70 14.71 -4.05
C LYS A 74 -22.27 15.29 -4.05
N ARG A 75 -22.06 16.49 -3.51
CA ARG A 75 -20.73 17.12 -3.44
C ARG A 75 -19.81 16.40 -2.48
N LYS A 76 -20.30 16.02 -1.28
CA LYS A 76 -19.51 15.28 -0.28
C LYS A 76 -19.17 13.88 -0.78
N LEU A 77 -20.13 13.18 -1.38
CA LEU A 77 -19.90 11.86 -1.96
C LEU A 77 -18.89 11.92 -3.11
N SER A 78 -19.08 12.88 -4.04
CA SER A 78 -18.14 13.09 -5.15
C SER A 78 -16.72 13.41 -4.64
N PHE A 79 -16.59 14.23 -3.59
CA PHE A 79 -15.31 14.55 -2.97
C PHE A 79 -14.61 13.30 -2.42
N VAL A 80 -15.31 12.47 -1.66
CA VAL A 80 -14.75 11.23 -1.12
C VAL A 80 -14.29 10.29 -2.24
N LEU A 81 -15.15 10.06 -3.23
CA LEU A 81 -14.81 9.17 -4.36
C LEU A 81 -13.64 9.72 -5.20
N SER A 82 -13.64 11.03 -5.47
CA SER A 82 -12.54 11.66 -6.22
C SER A 82 -11.22 11.60 -5.45
N LEU A 83 -11.24 11.76 -4.13
CA LEU A 83 -10.07 11.66 -3.27
C LEU A 83 -9.48 10.24 -3.29
N LEU A 84 -10.31 9.21 -3.08
CA LEU A 84 -9.89 7.81 -3.15
C LEU A 84 -9.30 7.48 -4.53
N THR A 85 -9.98 7.90 -5.60
CA THR A 85 -9.53 7.65 -6.97
C THR A 85 -8.21 8.37 -7.28
N ALA A 86 -8.08 9.64 -6.87
CA ALA A 86 -6.87 10.41 -7.10
C ALA A 86 -5.66 9.80 -6.39
N VAL A 87 -5.80 9.38 -5.12
CA VAL A 87 -4.72 8.72 -4.37
C VAL A 87 -4.39 7.36 -4.97
N THR A 88 -5.38 6.57 -5.43
CA THR A 88 -5.13 5.29 -6.10
C THR A 88 -4.35 5.48 -7.41
N ILE A 89 -4.72 6.47 -8.23
CA ILE A 89 -4.00 6.77 -9.47
C ILE A 89 -2.58 7.26 -9.18
N ALA A 90 -2.41 8.12 -8.16
CA ALA A 90 -1.09 8.60 -7.74
C ALA A 90 -0.22 7.43 -7.25
N SER A 91 -0.77 6.52 -6.43
CA SER A 91 -0.09 5.33 -5.95
C SER A 91 0.32 4.40 -7.10
N TYR A 92 -0.57 4.14 -8.03
CA TYR A 92 -0.29 3.34 -9.23
C TYR A 92 0.85 3.94 -10.07
N THR A 93 0.81 5.26 -10.30
CA THR A 93 1.86 5.94 -11.09
C THR A 93 3.20 5.94 -10.38
N LEU A 94 3.23 6.15 -9.05
CA LEU A 94 4.45 6.09 -8.26
C LEU A 94 5.06 4.68 -8.29
N MET A 95 4.25 3.64 -8.11
CA MET A 95 4.69 2.25 -8.16
C MET A 95 5.42 1.92 -9.47
N HIS A 96 4.87 2.34 -10.61
CA HIS A 96 5.39 1.97 -11.93
C HIS A 96 6.47 2.92 -12.47
N ARG A 97 6.66 4.10 -11.88
CA ARG A 97 7.58 5.13 -12.38
C ARG A 97 8.78 5.37 -11.49
N VAL A 98 8.71 4.99 -10.21
CA VAL A 98 9.74 5.30 -9.21
C VAL A 98 10.22 4.04 -8.53
N VAL A 99 11.53 3.87 -8.40
CA VAL A 99 12.15 2.66 -7.78
C VAL A 99 11.64 2.42 -6.36
N TYR A 100 11.44 3.50 -5.58
CA TYR A 100 10.89 3.44 -4.22
C TYR A 100 9.40 3.79 -4.19
N GLY A 101 8.67 3.53 -5.29
CA GLY A 101 7.26 3.87 -5.45
C GLY A 101 6.36 3.45 -4.29
N PRO A 102 6.42 2.19 -3.81
CA PRO A 102 5.63 1.73 -2.68
C PRO A 102 5.81 2.56 -1.41
N MET A 103 7.04 3.02 -1.14
CA MET A 103 7.38 3.80 0.04
C MET A 103 6.99 5.28 -0.07
N LEU A 104 6.77 5.77 -1.29
CA LEU A 104 6.35 7.14 -1.59
C LEU A 104 4.84 7.32 -1.72
N MET A 105 4.05 6.24 -1.60
CA MET A 105 2.59 6.32 -1.75
C MET A 105 1.96 7.23 -0.69
N PRO A 106 1.22 8.28 -1.10
CA PRO A 106 0.70 9.30 -0.18
C PRO A 106 -0.62 8.87 0.49
N ILE A 107 -0.71 7.62 0.97
CA ILE A 107 -1.95 7.04 1.54
C ILE A 107 -2.37 7.78 2.81
N THR A 108 -1.41 8.24 3.61
CA THR A 108 -1.67 8.99 4.85
C THR A 108 -2.29 10.38 4.63
N LEU A 109 -2.33 10.87 3.38
CA LEU A 109 -3.12 12.07 3.04
C LEU A 109 -4.63 11.84 3.23
N ILE A 110 -5.11 10.61 3.00
CA ILE A 110 -6.55 10.29 3.15
C ILE A 110 -7.04 10.59 4.56
N PRO A 111 -6.49 9.98 5.63
CA PRO A 111 -6.97 10.27 6.98
C PRO A 111 -6.84 11.74 7.34
N VAL A 112 -5.77 12.41 6.96
CA VAL A 112 -5.55 13.83 7.27
C VAL A 112 -6.63 14.71 6.63
N ILE A 113 -6.89 14.53 5.34
CA ILE A 113 -7.91 15.28 4.63
C ILE A 113 -9.31 14.93 5.15
N VAL A 114 -9.59 13.64 5.36
CA VAL A 114 -10.93 13.22 5.78
C VAL A 114 -11.25 13.66 7.21
N VAL A 115 -10.30 13.62 8.15
CA VAL A 115 -10.51 14.13 9.52
C VAL A 115 -10.85 15.63 9.50
N THR A 116 -10.30 16.39 8.57
CA THR A 116 -10.56 17.83 8.44
C THR A 116 -12.03 18.13 8.05
N PHE A 117 -12.64 17.30 7.21
CA PHE A 117 -14.00 17.53 6.68
C PHE A 117 -15.06 16.64 7.30
N PHE A 118 -14.66 15.55 7.93
CA PHE A 118 -15.52 14.54 8.53
C PHE A 118 -15.00 14.18 9.93
N ASP A 119 -15.46 13.07 10.46
CA ASP A 119 -15.02 12.56 11.75
C ASP A 119 -13.93 11.47 11.64
N SER A 120 -13.23 11.24 12.75
CA SER A 120 -12.14 10.25 12.83
C SER A 120 -12.58 8.82 12.48
N ARG A 121 -13.84 8.46 12.77
CA ARG A 121 -14.37 7.12 12.40
C ARG A 121 -14.48 6.95 10.89
N THR A 122 -15.00 7.96 10.22
CA THR A 122 -15.08 7.96 8.75
C THR A 122 -13.69 7.99 8.12
N ALA A 123 -12.77 8.77 8.70
CA ALA A 123 -11.38 8.81 8.25
C ALA A 123 -10.70 7.46 8.38
N PHE A 124 -10.88 6.77 9.51
CA PHE A 124 -10.34 5.43 9.72
C PHE A 124 -10.87 4.44 8.68
N PHE A 125 -12.19 4.39 8.49
CA PHE A 125 -12.78 3.46 7.55
C PHE A 125 -12.33 3.71 6.10
N LEU A 126 -12.33 4.97 5.66
CA LEU A 126 -11.86 5.35 4.32
C LEU A 126 -10.37 5.04 4.13
N SER A 127 -9.55 5.25 5.15
CA SER A 127 -8.13 4.91 5.11
C SER A 127 -7.90 3.40 4.96
N MET A 128 -8.68 2.57 5.67
CA MET A 128 -8.59 1.11 5.54
C MET A 128 -8.98 0.65 4.14
N VAL A 129 -10.08 1.18 3.60
CA VAL A 129 -10.49 0.90 2.22
C VAL A 129 -9.38 1.31 1.24
N GLN A 130 -8.76 2.47 1.43
CA GLN A 130 -7.68 2.94 0.57
C GLN A 130 -6.43 2.07 0.65
N VAL A 131 -6.02 1.68 1.86
CA VAL A 131 -4.86 0.77 2.04
C VAL A 131 -5.10 -0.54 1.30
N LEU A 132 -6.31 -1.12 1.44
CA LEU A 132 -6.67 -2.36 0.75
C LEU A 132 -6.74 -2.18 -0.77
N LEU A 133 -7.26 -1.05 -1.27
CA LEU A 133 -7.25 -0.76 -2.71
C LEU A 133 -5.84 -0.64 -3.26
N CYS A 134 -4.96 0.08 -2.55
CA CYS A 134 -3.57 0.25 -2.98
C CYS A 134 -2.75 -1.03 -2.83
N SER A 135 -3.08 -1.90 -1.87
CA SER A 135 -2.39 -3.18 -1.69
C SER A 135 -2.58 -4.15 -2.87
N LEU A 136 -3.64 -3.97 -3.67
CA LEU A 136 -3.86 -4.76 -4.89
C LEU A 136 -2.87 -4.41 -6.02
N ILE A 137 -2.14 -3.30 -5.88
CA ILE A 137 -1.09 -2.88 -6.82
C ILE A 137 0.22 -3.60 -6.51
N GLU A 138 0.43 -3.98 -5.23
CA GLU A 138 1.58 -4.74 -4.78
C GLU A 138 1.40 -6.23 -5.04
N GLU A 139 2.50 -6.92 -5.35
CA GLU A 139 2.49 -8.35 -5.63
C GLU A 139 3.26 -9.15 -4.58
N GLY A 140 2.80 -10.36 -4.32
CA GLY A 140 3.49 -11.33 -3.48
C GLY A 140 3.57 -10.99 -1.99
N ALA A 141 4.70 -11.30 -1.36
CA ALA A 141 4.92 -11.12 0.09
C ALA A 141 4.93 -9.65 0.51
N ALA A 142 5.36 -8.74 -0.37
CA ALA A 142 5.41 -7.30 -0.10
C ALA A 142 4.02 -6.71 0.20
N GLN A 143 2.94 -7.30 -0.34
CA GLN A 143 1.56 -6.88 -0.09
C GLN A 143 1.20 -6.89 1.40
N GLY A 144 1.61 -7.92 2.14
CA GLY A 144 1.35 -8.03 3.59
C GLY A 144 2.03 -6.92 4.38
N ASN A 145 3.31 -6.68 4.11
CA ASN A 145 4.09 -5.62 4.75
C ASN A 145 3.54 -4.24 4.44
N PHE A 146 3.14 -4.02 3.19
CA PHE A 146 2.49 -2.80 2.74
C PHE A 146 1.23 -2.50 3.57
N ILE A 147 0.33 -3.48 3.71
CA ILE A 147 -0.91 -3.31 4.50
C ILE A 147 -0.58 -2.95 5.95
N ILE A 148 0.32 -3.68 6.59
CA ILE A 148 0.67 -3.45 7.99
C ILE A 148 1.26 -2.05 8.17
N MET A 149 2.25 -1.68 7.36
CA MET A 149 2.97 -0.43 7.46
C MET A 149 2.04 0.79 7.27
N HIS A 150 1.24 0.78 6.20
CA HIS A 150 0.32 1.87 5.90
C HIS A 150 -0.86 1.95 6.88
N THR A 151 -1.36 0.81 7.37
CA THR A 151 -2.41 0.78 8.39
C THR A 151 -1.96 1.47 9.68
N VAL A 152 -0.77 1.11 10.20
CA VAL A 152 -0.23 1.73 11.41
C VAL A 152 0.01 3.22 11.21
N ALA A 153 0.56 3.63 10.07
CA ALA A 153 0.77 5.05 9.76
C ALA A 153 -0.55 5.84 9.69
N CYS A 154 -1.61 5.27 9.10
CA CYS A 154 -2.94 5.89 9.07
C CYS A 154 -3.56 6.02 10.47
N ILE A 155 -3.43 5.00 11.32
CA ILE A 155 -3.90 5.07 12.73
C ILE A 155 -3.19 6.19 13.47
N VAL A 156 -1.86 6.26 13.38
CA VAL A 156 -1.07 7.32 14.01
C VAL A 156 -1.46 8.71 13.48
N ALA A 157 -1.71 8.85 12.17
CA ALA A 157 -2.16 10.09 11.58
C ALA A 157 -3.52 10.54 12.17
N ILE A 158 -4.48 9.63 12.30
CA ILE A 158 -5.81 9.93 12.85
C ILE A 158 -5.72 10.31 14.32
N ASP A 159 -4.97 9.53 15.11
CA ASP A 159 -4.86 9.74 16.57
C ASP A 159 -4.18 11.08 16.90
N THR A 160 -3.18 11.45 16.14
CA THR A 160 -2.48 12.73 16.32
C THR A 160 -3.27 13.96 15.87
N LEU A 161 -4.34 13.77 15.08
CA LEU A 161 -5.17 14.84 14.49
C LEU A 161 -6.52 15.06 15.16
N GLN A 162 -6.75 14.49 16.35
CA GLN A 162 -8.07 14.54 17.03
C GLN A 162 -8.60 15.95 17.29
N GLU A 163 -7.75 16.98 17.33
CA GLU A 163 -8.15 18.38 17.53
C GLU A 163 -7.44 19.32 16.53
N LEU A 164 -8.02 19.50 15.36
CA LEU A 164 -7.50 20.39 14.30
C LEU A 164 -7.73 21.87 14.62
N THR A 165 -7.07 22.39 15.65
CA THR A 165 -7.16 23.84 15.98
C THR A 165 -5.94 24.65 15.57
N LYS A 166 -4.80 24.02 15.28
CA LYS A 166 -3.53 24.72 15.01
C LYS A 166 -2.69 24.04 13.93
N ARG A 167 -2.05 24.83 13.06
CA ARG A 167 -1.08 24.34 12.04
C ARG A 167 0.08 23.54 12.63
N SER A 168 0.47 23.81 13.88
CA SER A 168 1.52 23.05 14.59
C SER A 168 1.18 21.57 14.78
N GLN A 169 -0.10 21.23 14.78
CA GLN A 169 -0.54 19.83 14.90
C GLN A 169 -0.21 19.02 13.64
N LEU A 170 -0.31 19.61 12.44
CA LEU A 170 0.08 18.95 11.21
C LEU A 170 1.57 18.59 11.17
N ILE A 171 2.41 19.51 11.65
CA ILE A 171 3.86 19.25 11.74
C ILE A 171 4.12 18.13 12.74
N ARG A 172 3.44 18.14 13.90
CA ARG A 172 3.53 17.06 14.88
C ARG A 172 3.07 15.73 14.28
N THR A 173 1.94 15.70 13.58
CA THR A 173 1.43 14.52 12.89
C THR A 173 2.41 14.02 11.83
N ALA A 174 3.00 14.92 11.03
CA ALA A 174 3.98 14.57 10.02
C ALA A 174 5.21 13.88 10.65
N ILE A 175 5.70 14.39 11.79
CA ILE A 175 6.81 13.78 12.52
C ILE A 175 6.40 12.39 13.08
N CYS A 176 5.22 12.27 13.70
CA CYS A 176 4.74 10.99 14.23
C CYS A 176 4.55 9.95 13.11
N VAL A 177 4.01 10.34 11.97
CA VAL A 177 3.85 9.47 10.80
C VAL A 177 5.20 9.05 10.23
N PHE A 178 6.16 9.97 10.11
CA PHE A 178 7.54 9.66 9.71
C PHE A 178 8.18 8.61 10.63
N LEU A 179 8.09 8.81 11.95
CA LEU A 179 8.63 7.87 12.93
C LEU A 179 7.92 6.52 12.85
N SER A 180 6.60 6.51 12.68
CA SER A 180 5.81 5.29 12.52
C SER A 180 6.26 4.48 11.31
N TYR A 181 6.39 5.10 10.13
CA TYR A 181 6.91 4.44 8.94
C TYR A 181 8.33 3.91 9.14
N SER A 182 9.21 4.71 9.74
CA SER A 182 10.59 4.34 9.97
C SER A 182 10.74 3.13 10.88
N ILE A 183 9.99 3.10 11.99
CA ILE A 183 10.00 2.00 12.94
C ILE A 183 9.41 0.73 12.31
N MET A 184 8.26 0.86 11.62
CA MET A 184 7.61 -0.29 10.98
C MET A 184 8.46 -0.89 9.87
N TYR A 185 9.05 -0.04 9.01
CA TYR A 185 9.96 -0.50 7.96
C TYR A 185 11.15 -1.26 8.54
N ALA A 186 11.84 -0.68 9.53
CA ALA A 186 12.97 -1.35 10.17
C ALA A 186 12.58 -2.69 10.79
N ALA A 187 11.43 -2.75 11.49
CA ALA A 187 10.94 -3.98 12.11
C ALA A 187 10.60 -5.05 11.06
N LEU A 188 9.89 -4.70 10.00
CA LEU A 188 9.50 -5.63 8.93
C LEU A 188 10.72 -6.14 8.17
N THR A 189 11.68 -5.26 7.84
CA THR A 189 12.94 -5.65 7.18
C THR A 189 13.74 -6.64 8.04
N ILE A 190 13.83 -6.41 9.37
CA ILE A 190 14.50 -7.33 10.29
C ILE A 190 13.79 -8.69 10.33
N ILE A 191 12.45 -8.70 10.30
CA ILE A 191 11.67 -9.95 10.31
C ILE A 191 11.91 -10.75 9.02
N GLU A 192 11.95 -10.09 7.86
CA GLU A 192 12.12 -10.76 6.57
C GLU A 192 13.55 -11.23 6.32
N GLU A 193 14.51 -10.34 6.52
CA GLU A 193 15.91 -10.58 6.17
C GLU A 193 16.74 -11.19 7.32
N GLY A 194 16.23 -11.11 8.55
CA GLY A 194 16.96 -11.56 9.74
C GLY A 194 18.25 -10.77 10.02
N ASN A 195 18.44 -9.64 9.35
CA ASN A 195 19.67 -8.86 9.41
C ASN A 195 19.39 -7.35 9.40
N ILE A 196 20.02 -6.62 10.34
CA ILE A 196 19.88 -5.16 10.44
C ILE A 196 20.57 -4.44 9.27
N THR A 197 21.59 -5.03 8.66
CA THR A 197 22.33 -4.43 7.54
C THR A 197 21.53 -4.38 6.24
N ALA A 198 20.38 -5.06 6.17
CA ALA A 198 19.45 -5.02 5.03
C ALA A 198 18.61 -3.73 4.99
N ILE A 199 18.62 -2.93 6.05
CA ILE A 199 17.89 -1.67 6.11
C ILE A 199 18.52 -0.65 5.15
N ASP A 200 17.75 -0.25 4.12
CA ASP A 200 18.20 0.76 3.15
C ASP A 200 17.93 2.18 3.69
N PRO A 201 18.97 2.99 3.92
CA PRO A 201 18.82 4.37 4.39
C PRO A 201 18.07 5.28 3.41
N HIS A 202 18.04 4.99 2.10
CA HIS A 202 17.30 5.79 1.12
C HIS A 202 15.78 5.72 1.32
N THR A 203 15.28 4.63 1.87
CA THR A 203 13.85 4.47 2.20
C THR A 203 13.38 5.48 3.23
N PHE A 204 14.21 5.86 4.19
CA PHE A 204 13.86 6.92 5.17
C PHE A 204 13.70 8.29 4.52
N ALA A 205 14.44 8.58 3.44
CA ALA A 205 14.24 9.81 2.66
C ALA A 205 12.86 9.83 2.00
N CYS A 206 12.36 8.69 1.52
CA CYS A 206 11.00 8.57 0.98
C CYS A 206 9.93 8.86 2.04
N PHE A 207 10.10 8.33 3.26
CA PHE A 207 9.20 8.63 4.38
C PHE A 207 9.24 10.10 4.79
N ALA A 208 10.41 10.74 4.73
CA ALA A 208 10.55 12.18 4.98
C ALA A 208 9.79 13.00 3.93
N ILE A 209 9.84 12.60 2.65
CA ILE A 209 9.06 13.23 1.58
C ILE A 209 7.56 13.10 1.85
N ASN A 210 7.07 11.91 2.24
CA ASN A 210 5.67 11.70 2.62
C ASN A 210 5.26 12.59 3.80
N ALA A 211 6.10 12.73 4.81
CA ALA A 211 5.84 13.61 5.96
C ALA A 211 5.78 15.08 5.56
N VAL A 212 6.67 15.52 4.66
CA VAL A 212 6.65 16.88 4.11
C VAL A 212 5.36 17.10 3.30
N MET A 213 4.97 16.18 2.41
CA MET A 213 3.71 16.26 1.66
C MET A 213 2.50 16.38 2.59
N LEU A 214 2.50 15.64 3.70
CA LEU A 214 1.44 15.68 4.69
C LEU A 214 1.34 17.07 5.35
N SER A 215 2.45 17.73 5.63
CA SER A 215 2.47 19.07 6.23
C SER A 215 1.91 20.17 5.30
N PHE A 216 1.93 19.94 3.98
CA PHE A 216 1.34 20.83 2.98
C PHE A 216 -0.13 20.52 2.64
N ALA A 217 -0.68 19.41 3.09
CA ALA A 217 -2.05 18.99 2.77
C ALA A 217 -3.16 19.95 3.25
N TYR A 218 -2.81 20.97 4.05
CA TYR A 218 -3.75 21.94 4.64
C TYR A 218 -3.56 23.37 4.10
N VAL A 219 -2.71 23.58 3.11
CA VAL A 219 -2.56 24.89 2.45
C VAL A 219 -3.56 24.99 1.31
#